data_5691840e3ba4c14d979515a484de05cf
#
_entry.id   5691840e3ba4c14d979515a484de05cf
#
_cell.length_a   1.000
_cell.length_b   1.000
_cell.length_c   1.000
_cell.angle_alpha   90.00
_cell.angle_beta   90.00
_cell.angle_gamma   90.00
#
_symmetry.space_group_name_H-M   'P 1'
#
loop_
_entity.id
_entity.type
_entity.pdbx_description
1 polymer ?
#
loop_
_entity_poly.entity_id
_entity_poly.type
_entity_poly.pdbx_seq_one_letter_code
_entity_poly.pdbx_strand_id
1 'polypeptide(L)'
;MRLVTRLLSVAAAAALTLPGLARAAPVKIGIINSMTGPQAPIGENLTNGMKLAEEDLKAKGIDLQLIWEDDTGKPQVGLSAVEKLATRDGVAGIVGAYTSAVTNAVAKKAEQNKVPLVNPVSSKEEITRQGYKWVFRVSATTGDYAQILLDMALSLGKPKSVAILNENTDFGVSAAKSARSIAEAKGMKVVFEEAYSAGSPDYRSTLTKVKSASPDLVFMVSYVADAILLMRQSREIGLSPMAFVGAGAGFSTTAFAKEQEISHGIFSSTQWTPDVSWAGSKAFAERYQKRFGKVPTYHAANAYTALVVMAEAAAKAGGDRARTAEALRTGSWTGLFGTVKFEDFEGYQGQNKHQMLVEQVQNGKYVTVYPPAYATGKAVFPFPGWSK
;
A
#
# COMPACT_ATOMS: atom_id res chain seq x y z
N MET A 1 -19.34 -11.27 -96.18
CA MET A 1 -19.38 -12.12 -94.96
C MET A 1 -18.14 -11.75 -94.18
N ARG A 2 -18.25 -10.97 -93.12
CA ARG A 2 -17.14 -10.57 -92.24
C ARG A 2 -17.55 -11.00 -90.82
N LEU A 3 -16.80 -11.96 -90.22
CA LEU A 3 -16.92 -12.40 -88.81
C LEU A 3 -16.27 -11.34 -87.90
N VAL A 4 -17.04 -10.86 -86.94
CA VAL A 4 -16.54 -9.95 -85.88
C VAL A 4 -16.39 -10.79 -84.62
N THR A 5 -15.16 -11.08 -84.21
CA THR A 5 -14.81 -11.77 -82.97
C THR A 5 -14.79 -10.74 -81.82
N ARG A 6 -15.67 -10.91 -80.85
CA ARG A 6 -15.68 -10.11 -79.59
C ARG A 6 -14.76 -10.79 -78.62
N LEU A 7 -13.68 -10.14 -78.23
CA LEU A 7 -12.86 -10.48 -77.07
C LEU A 7 -13.51 -9.95 -75.75
N LEU A 8 -13.93 -10.84 -74.88
CA LEU A 8 -14.34 -10.52 -73.53
C LEU A 8 -13.11 -10.47 -72.64
N SER A 9 -12.73 -9.29 -72.17
CA SER A 9 -11.70 -9.07 -71.18
C SER A 9 -12.32 -9.30 -69.78
N VAL A 10 -11.94 -10.38 -69.08
CA VAL A 10 -12.30 -10.63 -67.63
C VAL A 10 -11.25 -9.91 -66.80
N ALA A 11 -11.63 -8.78 -66.23
CA ALA A 11 -10.83 -8.11 -65.19
C ALA A 11 -11.03 -8.84 -63.84
N ALA A 12 -10.05 -9.61 -63.41
CA ALA A 12 -10.01 -10.19 -62.06
C ALA A 12 -9.65 -9.10 -61.06
N ALA A 13 -10.62 -8.63 -60.29
CA ALA A 13 -10.40 -7.75 -59.16
C ALA A 13 -9.80 -8.58 -57.99
N ALA A 14 -8.48 -8.48 -57.81
CA ALA A 14 -7.80 -9.01 -56.63
C ALA A 14 -8.20 -8.13 -55.43
N ALA A 15 -9.13 -8.59 -54.59
CA ALA A 15 -9.43 -8.00 -53.30
C ALA A 15 -8.24 -8.22 -52.38
N LEU A 16 -7.40 -7.21 -52.21
CA LEU A 16 -6.40 -7.13 -51.13
C LEU A 16 -7.12 -7.08 -49.80
N THR A 17 -7.32 -8.25 -49.20
CA THR A 17 -7.70 -8.36 -47.78
C THR A 17 -6.48 -7.88 -46.96
N LEU A 18 -6.48 -6.62 -46.55
CA LEU A 18 -5.60 -6.14 -45.51
C LEU A 18 -5.81 -7.04 -44.27
N PRO A 19 -4.76 -7.67 -43.72
CA PRO A 19 -4.90 -8.36 -42.49
C PRO A 19 -5.32 -7.31 -41.45
N GLY A 20 -6.58 -7.40 -41.00
CA GLY A 20 -7.06 -6.60 -39.89
C GLY A 20 -6.07 -6.81 -38.75
N LEU A 21 -5.50 -5.72 -38.24
CA LEU A 21 -4.70 -5.73 -37.00
C LEU A 21 -5.57 -6.38 -35.94
N ALA A 22 -5.40 -7.67 -35.74
CA ALA A 22 -6.06 -8.39 -34.65
C ALA A 22 -5.59 -7.73 -33.35
N ARG A 23 -6.46 -6.90 -32.76
CA ARG A 23 -6.20 -6.30 -31.46
C ARG A 23 -6.02 -7.44 -30.46
N ALA A 24 -4.88 -7.46 -29.78
CA ALA A 24 -4.63 -8.47 -28.74
C ALA A 24 -5.79 -8.45 -27.74
N ALA A 25 -6.21 -9.62 -27.30
CA ALA A 25 -7.24 -9.70 -26.26
C ALA A 25 -6.78 -8.98 -24.99
N PRO A 26 -7.69 -8.31 -24.28
CA PRO A 26 -7.33 -7.58 -23.06
C PRO A 26 -6.72 -8.52 -22.02
N VAL A 27 -5.70 -8.04 -21.33
CA VAL A 27 -5.02 -8.78 -20.27
C VAL A 27 -5.94 -8.81 -19.04
N LYS A 28 -6.30 -10.01 -18.57
CA LYS A 28 -7.14 -10.18 -17.38
C LYS A 28 -6.30 -10.07 -16.12
N ILE A 29 -6.60 -9.12 -15.24
CA ILE A 29 -5.98 -8.95 -13.93
C ILE A 29 -7.06 -9.03 -12.85
N GLY A 30 -6.84 -9.89 -11.86
CA GLY A 30 -7.69 -9.96 -10.66
C GLY A 30 -7.31 -8.86 -9.67
N ILE A 31 -8.31 -8.25 -9.06
CA ILE A 31 -8.12 -7.28 -7.98
C ILE A 31 -8.82 -7.82 -6.74
N ILE A 32 -8.08 -8.00 -5.63
CA ILE A 32 -8.63 -8.34 -4.33
C ILE A 32 -8.46 -7.13 -3.42
N ASN A 33 -9.57 -6.57 -2.95
CA ASN A 33 -9.54 -5.34 -2.16
C ASN A 33 -10.72 -5.33 -1.15
N SER A 34 -10.54 -4.69 -0.01
CA SER A 34 -11.59 -4.50 1.00
C SER A 34 -12.53 -3.36 0.56
N MET A 35 -13.48 -3.65 -0.33
CA MET A 35 -14.42 -2.65 -0.88
C MET A 35 -15.60 -2.37 0.05
N THR A 36 -15.91 -3.30 0.95
CA THR A 36 -16.92 -3.15 2.01
C THR A 36 -16.32 -3.47 3.38
N GLY A 37 -17.09 -3.24 4.45
CA GLY A 37 -16.65 -3.47 5.83
C GLY A 37 -15.80 -2.34 6.41
N PRO A 38 -15.14 -2.56 7.58
CA PRO A 38 -14.44 -1.51 8.32
C PRO A 38 -13.28 -0.86 7.55
N GLN A 39 -12.71 -1.57 6.57
CA GLN A 39 -11.57 -1.10 5.78
C GLN A 39 -11.97 -0.44 4.44
N ALA A 40 -13.26 -0.33 4.14
CA ALA A 40 -13.77 0.25 2.89
C ALA A 40 -13.22 1.65 2.56
N PRO A 41 -13.02 2.57 3.53
CA PRO A 41 -12.44 3.88 3.23
C PRO A 41 -11.03 3.81 2.64
N ILE A 42 -10.22 2.83 3.06
CA ILE A 42 -8.90 2.59 2.47
C ILE A 42 -9.04 1.80 1.16
N GLY A 43 -9.94 0.83 1.12
CA GLY A 43 -10.29 0.12 -0.12
C GLY A 43 -10.69 1.08 -1.26
N GLU A 44 -11.41 2.16 -0.96
CA GLU A 44 -11.71 3.22 -1.91
C GLU A 44 -10.44 3.93 -2.41
N ASN A 45 -9.49 4.24 -1.52
CA ASN A 45 -8.21 4.84 -1.91
C ASN A 45 -7.44 3.95 -2.89
N LEU A 46 -7.35 2.64 -2.60
CA LEU A 46 -6.69 1.68 -3.49
C LEU A 46 -7.41 1.61 -4.85
N THR A 47 -8.73 1.48 -4.83
CA THR A 47 -9.56 1.42 -6.05
C THR A 47 -9.35 2.66 -6.92
N ASN A 48 -9.33 3.85 -6.32
CA ASN A 48 -9.14 5.09 -7.06
C ASN A 48 -7.75 5.21 -7.66
N GLY A 49 -6.71 4.77 -6.94
CA GLY A 49 -5.34 4.67 -7.47
C GLY A 49 -5.27 3.74 -8.68
N MET A 50 -5.87 2.54 -8.58
CA MET A 50 -5.90 1.57 -9.68
C MET A 50 -6.69 2.06 -10.90
N LYS A 51 -7.79 2.82 -10.70
CA LYS A 51 -8.52 3.43 -11.83
C LYS A 51 -7.67 4.42 -12.61
N LEU A 52 -6.86 5.25 -11.94
CA LEU A 52 -5.92 6.14 -12.64
C LEU A 52 -4.83 5.35 -13.37
N ALA A 53 -4.34 4.25 -12.79
CA ALA A 53 -3.39 3.36 -13.45
C ALA A 53 -3.99 2.72 -14.70
N GLU A 54 -5.23 2.25 -14.65
CA GLU A 54 -5.95 1.68 -15.79
C GLU A 54 -6.08 2.69 -16.94
N GLU A 55 -6.42 3.96 -16.64
CA GLU A 55 -6.48 5.05 -17.62
C GLU A 55 -5.11 5.26 -18.32
N ASP A 56 -4.03 5.29 -17.54
CA ASP A 56 -2.68 5.50 -18.07
C ASP A 56 -2.16 4.31 -18.88
N LEU A 57 -2.46 3.09 -18.43
CA LEU A 57 -2.12 1.85 -19.15
C LEU A 57 -2.86 1.77 -20.49
N LYS A 58 -4.14 2.13 -20.51
CA LYS A 58 -4.93 2.22 -21.73
C LYS A 58 -4.34 3.25 -22.71
N ALA A 59 -3.91 4.42 -22.23
CA ALA A 59 -3.23 5.43 -23.04
C ALA A 59 -1.91 4.92 -23.62
N LYS A 60 -1.23 3.99 -22.95
CA LYS A 60 -0.02 3.29 -23.44
C LYS A 60 -0.33 2.12 -24.38
N GLY A 61 -1.60 1.86 -24.70
CA GLY A 61 -2.01 0.74 -25.55
C GLY A 61 -2.11 -0.62 -24.84
N ILE A 62 -2.04 -0.65 -23.52
CA ILE A 62 -2.25 -1.85 -22.71
C ILE A 62 -3.72 -1.92 -22.34
N ASP A 63 -4.46 -2.83 -22.96
CA ASP A 63 -5.88 -3.03 -22.72
C ASP A 63 -6.08 -4.06 -21.60
N LEU A 64 -6.82 -3.68 -20.54
CA LEU A 64 -7.03 -4.49 -19.36
C LEU A 64 -8.49 -4.88 -19.20
N GLN A 65 -8.71 -6.09 -18.66
CA GLN A 65 -9.97 -6.50 -18.04
C GLN A 65 -9.72 -6.72 -16.57
N LEU A 66 -10.10 -5.74 -15.74
CA LEU A 66 -9.99 -5.85 -14.28
C LEU A 66 -11.19 -6.61 -13.72
N ILE A 67 -10.91 -7.68 -12.97
CA ILE A 67 -11.92 -8.51 -12.29
C ILE A 67 -11.79 -8.26 -10.80
N TRP A 68 -12.80 -7.57 -10.24
CA TRP A 68 -12.80 -7.09 -8.86
C TRP A 68 -13.47 -8.09 -7.93
N GLU A 69 -12.80 -8.39 -6.81
CA GLU A 69 -13.29 -9.22 -5.72
C GLU A 69 -13.18 -8.44 -4.41
N ASP A 70 -14.29 -8.38 -3.67
CA ASP A 70 -14.35 -7.78 -2.34
C ASP A 70 -13.98 -8.83 -1.28
N ASP A 71 -12.88 -8.61 -0.57
CA ASP A 71 -12.47 -9.49 0.54
C ASP A 71 -13.15 -9.17 1.87
N THR A 72 -13.90 -8.06 1.94
CA THR A 72 -14.59 -7.57 3.14
C THR A 72 -13.69 -7.43 4.38
N GLY A 73 -12.36 -7.44 4.21
CA GLY A 73 -11.36 -7.49 5.27
C GLY A 73 -11.23 -8.88 5.93
N LYS A 74 -11.78 -9.96 5.32
CA LYS A 74 -11.81 -11.31 5.89
C LYS A 74 -10.94 -12.29 5.11
N PRO A 75 -9.98 -12.99 5.75
CA PRO A 75 -9.09 -13.95 5.09
C PRO A 75 -9.82 -15.03 4.30
N GLN A 76 -10.91 -15.60 4.82
CA GLN A 76 -11.67 -16.66 4.15
C GLN A 76 -12.31 -16.19 2.84
N VAL A 77 -12.80 -14.93 2.80
CA VAL A 77 -13.36 -14.33 1.59
C VAL A 77 -12.24 -14.11 0.56
N GLY A 78 -11.08 -13.61 1.01
CA GLY A 78 -9.90 -13.47 0.15
C GLY A 78 -9.42 -14.80 -0.45
N LEU A 79 -9.42 -15.89 0.33
CA LEU A 79 -9.09 -17.24 -0.19
C LEU A 79 -10.02 -17.68 -1.31
N SER A 80 -11.34 -17.47 -1.14
CA SER A 80 -12.35 -17.78 -2.15
C SER A 80 -12.17 -16.91 -3.40
N ALA A 81 -11.80 -15.65 -3.23
CA ALA A 81 -11.50 -14.73 -4.33
C ALA A 81 -10.31 -15.22 -5.17
N VAL A 82 -9.20 -15.64 -4.54
CA VAL A 82 -8.04 -16.19 -5.28
C VAL A 82 -8.45 -17.44 -6.07
N GLU A 83 -9.18 -18.37 -5.45
CA GLU A 83 -9.62 -19.59 -6.12
C GLU A 83 -10.45 -19.27 -7.36
N LYS A 84 -11.42 -18.37 -7.24
CA LYS A 84 -12.27 -17.91 -8.35
C LYS A 84 -11.45 -17.29 -9.47
N LEU A 85 -10.61 -16.32 -9.14
CA LEU A 85 -9.75 -15.59 -10.10
C LEU A 85 -8.78 -16.54 -10.83
N ALA A 86 -8.22 -17.51 -10.08
CA ALA A 86 -7.25 -18.45 -10.61
C ALA A 86 -7.88 -19.52 -11.52
N THR A 87 -8.99 -20.12 -11.11
CA THR A 87 -9.53 -21.33 -11.77
C THR A 87 -10.65 -21.03 -12.75
N ARG A 88 -11.55 -20.09 -12.40
CA ARG A 88 -12.71 -19.76 -13.22
C ARG A 88 -12.43 -18.61 -14.19
N ASP A 89 -11.85 -17.53 -13.70
CA ASP A 89 -11.70 -16.32 -14.49
C ASP A 89 -10.40 -16.31 -15.32
N GLY A 90 -9.41 -17.14 -14.94
CA GLY A 90 -8.18 -17.36 -15.69
C GLY A 90 -7.29 -16.11 -15.77
N VAL A 91 -7.20 -15.34 -14.68
CA VAL A 91 -6.40 -14.10 -14.67
C VAL A 91 -4.90 -14.37 -14.84
N ALA A 92 -4.19 -13.44 -15.49
CA ALA A 92 -2.74 -13.49 -15.66
C ALA A 92 -1.96 -13.20 -14.37
N GLY A 93 -2.59 -12.46 -13.44
CA GLY A 93 -2.05 -12.14 -12.14
C GLY A 93 -3.08 -11.45 -11.27
N ILE A 94 -2.75 -11.24 -9.99
CA ILE A 94 -3.61 -10.62 -8.98
C ILE A 94 -2.88 -9.44 -8.36
N VAL A 95 -3.57 -8.32 -8.16
CA VAL A 95 -3.12 -7.20 -7.33
C VAL A 95 -4.01 -7.16 -6.07
N GLY A 96 -3.39 -7.21 -4.90
CA GLY A 96 -4.11 -7.27 -3.62
C GLY A 96 -3.25 -7.88 -2.50
N ALA A 97 -3.76 -7.95 -1.31
CA ALA A 97 -4.93 -7.32 -0.77
C ALA A 97 -4.55 -6.12 0.12
N TYR A 98 -5.46 -5.63 0.95
CA TYR A 98 -5.14 -4.48 1.82
C TYR A 98 -4.63 -4.93 3.20
N THR A 99 -5.42 -5.67 3.97
CA THR A 99 -5.01 -6.04 5.34
C THR A 99 -3.96 -7.15 5.34
N SER A 100 -3.03 -7.10 6.30
CA SER A 100 -1.97 -8.12 6.40
C SER A 100 -2.52 -9.53 6.63
N ALA A 101 -3.61 -9.67 7.39
CA ALA A 101 -4.26 -10.96 7.62
C ALA A 101 -4.82 -11.57 6.32
N VAL A 102 -5.51 -10.76 5.51
CA VAL A 102 -6.04 -11.21 4.21
C VAL A 102 -4.89 -11.51 3.25
N THR A 103 -3.93 -10.59 3.13
CA THR A 103 -2.80 -10.76 2.19
C THR A 103 -1.95 -11.97 2.51
N ASN A 104 -1.70 -12.26 3.79
CA ASN A 104 -0.95 -13.45 4.21
C ASN A 104 -1.65 -14.76 3.78
N ALA A 105 -2.99 -14.83 3.90
CA ALA A 105 -3.78 -15.96 3.44
C ALA A 105 -3.81 -16.05 1.91
N VAL A 106 -4.05 -14.92 1.23
CA VAL A 106 -4.10 -14.79 -0.23
C VAL A 106 -2.75 -15.15 -0.85
N ALA A 107 -1.63 -14.71 -0.27
CA ALA A 107 -0.28 -15.00 -0.76
C ALA A 107 0.00 -16.50 -0.80
N LYS A 108 -0.31 -17.22 0.29
CA LYS A 108 -0.19 -18.69 0.34
C LYS A 108 -1.04 -19.38 -0.73
N LYS A 109 -2.28 -18.91 -0.94
CA LYS A 109 -3.20 -19.48 -1.93
C LYS A 109 -2.76 -19.16 -3.36
N ALA A 110 -2.26 -17.95 -3.63
CA ALA A 110 -1.71 -17.54 -4.92
C ALA A 110 -0.47 -18.38 -5.29
N GLU A 111 0.43 -18.63 -4.33
CA GLU A 111 1.58 -19.52 -4.50
C GLU A 111 1.13 -20.94 -4.89
N GLN A 112 0.16 -21.52 -4.18
CA GLN A 112 -0.38 -22.86 -4.47
C GLN A 112 -0.99 -22.98 -5.87
N ASN A 113 -1.71 -21.93 -6.30
CA ASN A 113 -2.36 -21.87 -7.61
C ASN A 113 -1.44 -21.40 -8.74
N LYS A 114 -0.18 -21.08 -8.43
CA LYS A 114 0.81 -20.53 -9.38
C LYS A 114 0.27 -19.32 -10.14
N VAL A 115 -0.31 -18.38 -9.40
CA VAL A 115 -0.80 -17.09 -9.92
C VAL A 115 0.06 -15.97 -9.35
N PRO A 116 0.70 -15.15 -10.19
CA PRO A 116 1.47 -14.00 -9.70
C PRO A 116 0.58 -13.07 -8.85
N LEU A 117 1.05 -12.73 -7.66
CA LEU A 117 0.41 -11.78 -6.75
C LEU A 117 1.35 -10.60 -6.53
N VAL A 118 0.90 -9.39 -6.82
CA VAL A 118 1.58 -8.15 -6.41
C VAL A 118 0.81 -7.53 -5.25
N ASN A 119 1.43 -7.55 -4.08
CA ASN A 119 0.92 -6.91 -2.87
C ASN A 119 1.18 -5.39 -2.92
N PRO A 120 0.13 -4.54 -2.91
CA PRO A 120 0.31 -3.10 -2.98
C PRO A 120 0.71 -2.44 -1.65
N VAL A 121 0.20 -2.90 -0.50
CA VAL A 121 0.29 -2.13 0.76
C VAL A 121 0.46 -2.94 2.04
N SER A 122 0.16 -4.24 2.04
CA SER A 122 0.29 -5.04 3.26
C SER A 122 1.74 -5.19 3.69
N SER A 123 2.03 -4.87 4.94
CA SER A 123 3.39 -4.69 5.43
C SER A 123 3.91 -5.79 6.37
N LYS A 124 3.09 -6.79 6.75
CA LYS A 124 3.55 -7.91 7.59
C LYS A 124 4.82 -8.56 7.00
N GLU A 125 5.84 -8.75 7.86
CA GLU A 125 7.15 -9.27 7.46
C GLU A 125 7.07 -10.59 6.69
N GLU A 126 6.28 -11.54 7.22
CA GLU A 126 6.24 -12.90 6.73
C GLU A 126 5.64 -13.04 5.34
N ILE A 127 4.90 -12.05 4.80
CA ILE A 127 4.30 -12.13 3.45
C ILE A 127 5.35 -12.45 2.38
N THR A 128 6.54 -11.89 2.50
CA THR A 128 7.65 -12.09 1.55
C THR A 128 8.85 -12.83 2.17
N ARG A 129 8.64 -13.55 3.29
CA ARG A 129 9.67 -14.38 3.95
C ARG A 129 9.34 -15.88 3.97
N GLN A 130 8.43 -16.33 3.10
CA GLN A 130 7.95 -17.72 3.05
C GLN A 130 8.61 -18.57 1.96
N GLY A 131 9.56 -18.02 1.22
CA GLY A 131 10.16 -18.69 0.06
C GLY A 131 9.25 -18.76 -1.17
N TYR A 132 8.23 -17.93 -1.23
CA TYR A 132 7.26 -17.90 -2.33
C TYR A 132 7.88 -17.39 -3.62
N LYS A 133 7.52 -18.03 -4.74
CA LYS A 133 8.00 -17.68 -6.09
C LYS A 133 7.00 -16.84 -6.88
N TRP A 134 5.76 -16.78 -6.43
CA TRP A 134 4.65 -16.12 -7.13
C TRP A 134 4.13 -14.90 -6.40
N VAL A 135 4.78 -14.52 -5.29
CA VAL A 135 4.36 -13.39 -4.45
C VAL A 135 5.42 -12.29 -4.51
N PHE A 136 4.97 -11.08 -4.81
CA PHE A 136 5.79 -9.89 -4.96
C PHE A 136 5.18 -8.74 -4.14
N ARG A 137 6.00 -7.88 -3.54
CA ARG A 137 5.51 -6.75 -2.76
C ARG A 137 6.17 -5.45 -3.17
N VAL A 138 5.36 -4.47 -3.60
CA VAL A 138 5.85 -3.12 -3.92
C VAL A 138 6.04 -2.26 -2.68
N SER A 139 5.26 -2.52 -1.62
CA SER A 139 5.25 -1.73 -0.39
C SER A 139 6.39 -2.08 0.56
N ALA A 140 6.60 -1.18 1.54
CA ALA A 140 7.50 -1.37 2.65
C ALA A 140 7.00 -2.41 3.66
N THR A 141 7.89 -2.85 4.54
CA THR A 141 7.63 -3.80 5.63
C THR A 141 7.28 -3.09 6.94
N THR A 142 6.79 -3.83 7.93
CA THR A 142 6.58 -3.28 9.29
C THR A 142 7.91 -2.88 9.95
N GLY A 143 9.01 -3.52 9.59
CA GLY A 143 10.37 -3.13 10.01
C GLY A 143 10.75 -1.77 9.48
N ASP A 144 10.48 -1.51 8.20
CA ASP A 144 10.76 -0.20 7.59
C ASP A 144 9.96 0.92 8.28
N TYR A 145 8.69 0.65 8.67
CA TYR A 145 7.87 1.62 9.42
C TYR A 145 8.47 1.96 10.78
N ALA A 146 8.87 0.94 11.53
CA ALA A 146 9.48 1.14 12.84
C ALA A 146 10.84 1.82 12.73
N GLN A 147 11.66 1.41 11.77
CA GLN A 147 13.00 1.96 11.56
C GLN A 147 12.95 3.46 11.31
N ILE A 148 12.15 3.92 10.34
CA ILE A 148 12.11 5.33 9.95
C ILE A 148 11.56 6.23 11.07
N LEU A 149 10.54 5.76 11.83
CA LEU A 149 9.97 6.50 12.94
C LEU A 149 10.96 6.66 14.11
N LEU A 150 11.66 5.57 14.44
CA LEU A 150 12.64 5.60 15.53
C LEU A 150 13.89 6.39 15.14
N ASP A 151 14.33 6.32 13.88
CA ASP A 151 15.43 7.16 13.37
C ASP A 151 15.09 8.64 13.44
N MET A 152 13.89 9.00 12.99
CA MET A 152 13.40 10.38 13.11
C MET A 152 13.37 10.84 14.57
N ALA A 153 12.77 10.06 15.47
CA ALA A 153 12.64 10.42 16.87
C ALA A 153 14.01 10.62 17.54
N LEU A 154 14.98 9.74 17.26
CA LEU A 154 16.35 9.88 17.75
C LEU A 154 17.07 11.09 17.18
N SER A 155 16.77 11.48 15.95
CA SER A 155 17.35 12.69 15.33
C SER A 155 16.82 13.98 15.95
N LEU A 156 15.56 13.99 16.41
CA LEU A 156 14.89 15.17 16.96
C LEU A 156 15.16 15.38 18.46
N GLY A 157 15.10 14.32 19.29
CA GLY A 157 15.11 14.50 20.73
C GLY A 157 15.81 13.43 21.54
N LYS A 158 16.35 12.39 20.92
CA LYS A 158 17.08 11.30 21.57
C LYS A 158 16.29 10.64 22.72
N PRO A 159 15.04 10.18 22.48
CA PRO A 159 14.24 9.48 23.49
C PRO A 159 14.97 8.25 24.01
N LYS A 160 14.78 7.94 25.30
CA LYS A 160 15.42 6.79 25.97
C LYS A 160 14.44 5.65 26.22
N SER A 161 13.15 5.92 26.14
CA SER A 161 12.10 4.96 26.44
C SER A 161 10.95 5.02 25.43
N VAL A 162 10.31 3.87 25.21
CA VAL A 162 9.16 3.75 24.31
C VAL A 162 8.11 2.84 24.95
N ALA A 163 6.83 3.24 24.84
CA ALA A 163 5.70 2.37 25.01
C ALA A 163 5.18 1.94 23.65
N ILE A 164 4.88 0.65 23.48
CA ILE A 164 4.37 0.08 22.22
C ILE A 164 2.94 -0.39 22.43
N LEU A 165 2.03 0.15 21.63
CA LEU A 165 0.62 -0.20 21.58
C LEU A 165 0.26 -0.71 20.19
N ASN A 166 -0.34 -1.88 20.10
CA ASN A 166 -0.74 -2.42 18.81
C ASN A 166 -2.09 -3.14 18.90
N GLU A 167 -2.83 -3.10 17.81
CA GLU A 167 -3.98 -3.99 17.66
C GLU A 167 -3.53 -5.46 17.56
N ASN A 168 -4.36 -6.38 18.01
CA ASN A 168 -4.10 -7.82 18.02
C ASN A 168 -4.30 -8.48 16.64
N THR A 169 -4.00 -7.75 15.57
CA THR A 169 -4.06 -8.25 14.18
C THR A 169 -2.69 -8.67 13.68
N ASP A 170 -2.64 -9.37 12.55
CA ASP A 170 -1.39 -9.72 11.87
C ASP A 170 -0.49 -8.50 11.61
N PHE A 171 -1.09 -7.37 11.23
CA PHE A 171 -0.37 -6.11 11.04
C PHE A 171 0.19 -5.57 12.36
N GLY A 172 -0.68 -5.45 13.37
CA GLY A 172 -0.31 -4.88 14.68
C GLY A 172 0.80 -5.67 15.35
N VAL A 173 0.66 -7.00 15.42
CA VAL A 173 1.64 -7.90 16.03
C VAL A 173 2.98 -7.86 15.31
N SER A 174 2.98 -7.89 13.96
CA SER A 174 4.21 -7.79 13.17
C SER A 174 4.95 -6.47 13.42
N ALA A 175 4.22 -5.35 13.41
CA ALA A 175 4.82 -4.03 13.62
C ALA A 175 5.33 -3.82 15.04
N ALA A 176 4.61 -4.30 16.07
CA ALA A 176 5.08 -4.23 17.46
C ALA A 176 6.37 -5.03 17.67
N LYS A 177 6.44 -6.25 17.12
CA LYS A 177 7.66 -7.06 17.16
C LYS A 177 8.85 -6.34 16.52
N SER A 178 8.65 -5.73 15.36
CA SER A 178 9.70 -4.96 14.67
C SER A 178 10.09 -3.72 15.49
N ALA A 179 9.10 -2.99 16.02
CA ALA A 179 9.34 -1.79 16.81
C ALA A 179 10.15 -2.09 18.09
N ARG A 180 9.80 -3.18 18.81
CA ARG A 180 10.55 -3.64 19.97
C ARG A 180 12.01 -3.95 19.61
N SER A 181 12.21 -4.82 18.62
CA SER A 181 13.55 -5.25 18.23
C SER A 181 14.44 -4.07 17.82
N ILE A 182 13.90 -3.13 17.05
CA ILE A 182 14.63 -1.97 16.56
C ILE A 182 14.88 -0.97 17.70
N ALA A 183 13.90 -0.73 18.60
CA ALA A 183 14.06 0.16 19.74
C ALA A 183 15.19 -0.34 20.67
N GLU A 184 15.19 -1.64 21.01
CA GLU A 184 16.22 -2.26 21.83
C GLU A 184 17.60 -2.20 21.16
N ALA A 185 17.68 -2.49 19.85
CA ALA A 185 18.94 -2.36 19.09
C ALA A 185 19.49 -0.94 19.05
N LYS A 186 18.62 0.07 19.13
CA LYS A 186 18.99 1.51 19.23
C LYS A 186 19.22 2.00 20.66
N GLY A 187 19.20 1.10 21.65
CA GLY A 187 19.44 1.43 23.05
C GLY A 187 18.26 2.10 23.77
N MET A 188 17.06 2.07 23.20
CA MET A 188 15.85 2.52 23.87
C MET A 188 15.25 1.42 24.75
N LYS A 189 14.79 1.79 25.94
CA LYS A 189 14.09 0.87 26.84
C LYS A 189 12.61 0.77 26.44
N VAL A 190 12.12 -0.43 26.16
CA VAL A 190 10.68 -0.69 26.05
C VAL A 190 10.11 -0.76 27.46
N VAL A 191 9.39 0.28 27.89
CA VAL A 191 8.85 0.43 29.25
C VAL A 191 7.43 -0.11 29.37
N PHE A 192 6.73 -0.28 28.26
CA PHE A 192 5.40 -0.85 28.18
C PHE A 192 5.16 -1.45 26.79
N GLU A 193 4.44 -2.57 26.74
CA GLU A 193 3.94 -3.15 25.50
C GLU A 193 2.64 -3.90 25.78
N GLU A 194 1.61 -3.61 25.00
CA GLU A 194 0.31 -4.30 25.08
C GLU A 194 -0.36 -4.37 23.73
N ALA A 195 -0.79 -5.59 23.35
CA ALA A 195 -1.68 -5.78 22.23
C ALA A 195 -3.13 -5.64 22.71
N TYR A 196 -3.85 -4.66 22.18
CA TYR A 196 -5.27 -4.46 22.49
C TYR A 196 -6.18 -5.15 21.46
N SER A 197 -7.43 -5.39 21.83
CA SER A 197 -8.44 -5.96 20.94
C SER A 197 -8.86 -4.90 19.89
N ALA A 198 -8.63 -5.19 18.60
CA ALA A 198 -9.05 -4.31 17.53
C ALA A 198 -10.56 -4.08 17.54
N GLY A 199 -10.98 -2.83 17.34
CA GLY A 199 -12.39 -2.43 17.39
C GLY A 199 -12.99 -2.36 18.79
N SER A 200 -12.17 -2.33 19.85
CA SER A 200 -12.67 -2.11 21.22
C SER A 200 -13.30 -0.70 21.33
N PRO A 201 -14.39 -0.56 22.09
CA PRO A 201 -15.01 0.74 22.32
C PRO A 201 -14.27 1.62 23.34
N ASP A 202 -13.30 1.04 24.09
CA ASP A 202 -12.59 1.76 25.14
C ASP A 202 -11.16 1.23 25.34
N TYR A 203 -10.19 2.15 25.33
CA TYR A 203 -8.77 1.90 25.54
C TYR A 203 -8.19 2.63 26.76
N ARG A 204 -9.01 3.33 27.56
CA ARG A 204 -8.55 4.16 28.69
C ARG A 204 -7.74 3.37 29.72
N SER A 205 -8.13 2.11 29.99
CA SER A 205 -7.38 1.24 30.91
C SER A 205 -5.95 1.02 30.43
N THR A 206 -5.76 0.64 29.16
CA THR A 206 -4.44 0.44 28.55
C THR A 206 -3.66 1.75 28.51
N LEU A 207 -4.28 2.85 28.08
CA LEU A 207 -3.65 4.16 28.01
C LEU A 207 -3.23 4.71 29.38
N THR A 208 -3.97 4.41 30.45
CA THR A 208 -3.61 4.76 31.83
C THR A 208 -2.34 4.03 32.29
N LYS A 209 -2.17 2.77 31.92
CA LYS A 209 -0.92 2.02 32.17
C LYS A 209 0.26 2.63 31.41
N VAL A 210 0.06 3.01 30.14
CA VAL A 210 1.07 3.73 29.35
C VAL A 210 1.48 5.03 30.05
N LYS A 211 0.51 5.83 30.49
CA LYS A 211 0.76 7.08 31.20
C LYS A 211 1.57 6.85 32.48
N SER A 212 1.23 5.81 33.25
CA SER A 212 1.96 5.43 34.47
C SER A 212 3.39 4.98 34.20
N ALA A 213 3.66 4.37 33.05
CA ALA A 213 5.01 3.98 32.62
C ALA A 213 5.88 5.17 32.17
N SER A 214 5.29 6.36 31.99
CA SER A 214 5.97 7.63 31.64
C SER A 214 6.98 7.49 30.50
N PRO A 215 6.59 6.97 29.33
CA PRO A 215 7.49 6.79 28.19
C PRO A 215 7.84 8.13 27.53
N ASP A 216 9.05 8.24 26.96
CA ASP A 216 9.40 9.36 26.09
C ASP A 216 8.62 9.31 24.77
N LEU A 217 8.46 8.11 24.19
CA LEU A 217 7.69 7.88 22.97
C LEU A 217 6.52 6.94 23.22
N VAL A 218 5.41 7.19 22.53
CA VAL A 218 4.32 6.22 22.38
C VAL A 218 4.24 5.81 20.92
N PHE A 219 4.61 4.55 20.65
CA PHE A 219 4.55 3.93 19.33
C PHE A 219 3.22 3.18 19.19
N MET A 220 2.41 3.56 18.22
CA MET A 220 1.07 3.01 18.02
C MET A 220 0.94 2.34 16.65
N VAL A 221 0.26 1.19 16.64
CA VAL A 221 -0.06 0.45 15.41
C VAL A 221 -1.54 0.17 15.37
N SER A 222 -2.25 0.82 14.47
CA SER A 222 -3.72 0.77 14.42
C SER A 222 -4.26 0.99 13.02
N TYR A 223 -5.43 0.43 12.71
CA TYR A 223 -6.27 0.92 11.63
C TYR A 223 -7.04 2.18 12.04
N VAL A 224 -7.74 2.81 11.10
CA VAL A 224 -8.25 4.20 11.20
C VAL A 224 -9.13 4.43 12.42
N ALA A 225 -10.11 3.56 12.66
CA ALA A 225 -11.08 3.75 13.74
C ALA A 225 -10.40 3.72 15.12
N ASP A 226 -9.53 2.73 15.32
CA ASP A 226 -8.79 2.57 16.57
C ASP A 226 -7.76 3.67 16.78
N ALA A 227 -7.07 4.11 15.70
CA ALA A 227 -6.14 5.23 15.75
C ALA A 227 -6.82 6.51 16.26
N ILE A 228 -8.00 6.84 15.74
CA ILE A 228 -8.78 8.00 16.15
C ILE A 228 -9.22 7.86 17.62
N LEU A 229 -9.75 6.69 18.02
CA LEU A 229 -10.24 6.48 19.36
C LEU A 229 -9.10 6.48 20.40
N LEU A 230 -7.98 5.85 20.10
CA LEU A 230 -6.78 5.87 20.96
C LEU A 230 -6.30 7.31 21.19
N MET A 231 -6.21 8.13 20.16
CA MET A 231 -5.76 9.52 20.32
C MET A 231 -6.78 10.36 21.07
N ARG A 232 -8.09 10.18 20.83
CA ARG A 232 -9.15 10.86 21.57
C ARG A 232 -9.08 10.53 23.07
N GLN A 233 -8.96 9.27 23.42
CA GLN A 233 -8.85 8.82 24.79
C GLN A 233 -7.49 9.17 25.43
N SER A 234 -6.41 9.23 24.66
CA SER A 234 -5.12 9.76 25.13
C SER A 234 -5.25 11.23 25.56
N ARG A 235 -5.98 12.05 24.79
CA ARG A 235 -6.29 13.44 25.16
C ARG A 235 -7.12 13.52 26.43
N GLU A 236 -8.19 12.73 26.53
CA GLU A 236 -9.09 12.71 27.68
C GLU A 236 -8.36 12.42 29.00
N ILE A 237 -7.41 11.49 29.00
CA ILE A 237 -6.63 11.17 30.20
C ILE A 237 -5.37 12.06 30.37
N GLY A 238 -5.10 12.97 29.43
CA GLY A 238 -3.92 13.83 29.46
C GLY A 238 -2.60 13.07 29.31
N LEU A 239 -2.54 12.03 28.48
CA LEU A 239 -1.30 11.37 28.09
C LEU A 239 -0.52 12.29 27.15
N SER A 240 0.70 12.68 27.53
CA SER A 240 1.51 13.67 26.77
C SER A 240 3.00 13.27 26.79
N PRO A 241 3.40 12.31 25.95
CA PRO A 241 4.81 11.94 25.80
C PRO A 241 5.58 13.02 25.02
N MET A 242 6.89 12.82 24.87
CA MET A 242 7.72 13.66 24.00
C MET A 242 7.24 13.61 22.54
N ALA A 243 6.78 12.44 22.08
CA ALA A 243 6.08 12.29 20.79
C ALA A 243 5.19 11.05 20.75
N PHE A 244 4.10 11.16 19.96
CA PHE A 244 3.34 10.02 19.46
C PHE A 244 3.80 9.70 18.04
N VAL A 245 4.05 8.43 17.76
CA VAL A 245 4.46 7.95 16.45
C VAL A 245 3.56 6.79 16.00
N GLY A 246 2.92 6.93 14.87
CA GLY A 246 2.00 5.95 14.29
C GLY A 246 2.63 5.18 13.12
N ALA A 247 2.52 3.86 13.13
CA ALA A 247 3.07 3.01 12.09
C ALA A 247 2.17 2.95 10.85
N GLY A 248 2.12 4.02 10.06
CA GLY A 248 1.36 4.07 8.80
C GLY A 248 -0.14 3.79 8.99
N ALA A 249 -0.72 3.02 8.08
CA ALA A 249 -2.13 2.58 8.10
C ALA A 249 -3.12 3.66 8.57
N GLY A 250 -3.70 3.54 9.75
CA GLY A 250 -4.69 4.46 10.28
C GLY A 250 -4.19 5.88 10.51
N PHE A 251 -2.92 6.04 10.86
CA PHE A 251 -2.30 7.33 11.15
C PHE A 251 -1.89 8.12 9.89
N SER A 252 -1.87 7.49 8.70
CA SER A 252 -1.55 8.12 7.40
C SER A 252 -2.80 8.27 6.52
N THR A 253 -3.91 8.71 7.10
CA THR A 253 -5.17 8.89 6.38
C THR A 253 -5.72 10.29 6.51
N THR A 254 -6.41 10.77 5.48
CA THR A 254 -7.09 12.07 5.53
C THR A 254 -8.19 12.12 6.58
N ALA A 255 -8.78 10.97 6.94
CA ALA A 255 -9.76 10.88 8.02
C ALA A 255 -9.10 11.22 9.36
N PHE A 256 -7.95 10.62 9.66
CA PHE A 256 -7.19 10.91 10.89
C PHE A 256 -6.73 12.36 10.94
N ALA A 257 -6.14 12.88 9.84
CA ALA A 257 -5.61 14.25 9.81
C ALA A 257 -6.68 15.32 10.07
N LYS A 258 -7.94 15.07 9.67
CA LYS A 258 -9.06 16.00 9.89
C LYS A 258 -9.51 16.11 11.34
N GLU A 259 -9.19 15.16 12.17
CA GLU A 259 -9.48 15.16 13.62
C GLU A 259 -8.48 16.07 14.36
N GLN A 260 -8.45 17.38 14.02
CA GLN A 260 -7.38 18.32 14.40
C GLN A 260 -7.11 18.39 15.90
N GLU A 261 -8.13 18.22 16.74
CA GLU A 261 -8.00 18.25 18.21
C GLU A 261 -7.12 17.13 18.77
N ILE A 262 -6.97 16.03 18.01
CA ILE A 262 -6.27 14.83 18.46
C ILE A 262 -5.12 14.43 17.54
N SER A 263 -5.06 14.95 16.33
CA SER A 263 -4.07 14.56 15.32
C SER A 263 -2.90 15.52 15.21
N HIS A 264 -3.06 16.79 15.63
CA HIS A 264 -2.01 17.80 15.51
C HIS A 264 -0.73 17.40 16.22
N GLY A 265 0.40 17.47 15.53
CA GLY A 265 1.71 17.09 16.06
C GLY A 265 2.02 15.59 16.04
N ILE A 266 1.07 14.74 15.62
CA ILE A 266 1.29 13.29 15.53
C ILE A 266 2.10 12.94 14.29
N PHE A 267 3.16 12.15 14.48
CA PHE A 267 3.98 11.62 13.40
C PHE A 267 3.43 10.31 12.87
N SER A 268 3.57 10.09 11.57
CA SER A 268 3.25 8.79 10.95
C SER A 268 4.32 8.40 9.93
N SER A 269 4.66 7.12 9.89
CA SER A 269 5.45 6.58 8.77
C SER A 269 4.58 6.47 7.54
N THR A 270 5.14 6.83 6.39
CA THR A 270 4.44 6.77 5.11
C THR A 270 5.38 6.36 3.99
N GLN A 271 4.82 5.88 2.90
CA GLN A 271 5.58 5.41 1.74
C GLN A 271 5.56 6.40 0.58
N TRP A 272 4.69 7.38 0.65
CA TRP A 272 4.51 8.43 -0.33
C TRP A 272 3.64 9.54 0.26
N THR A 273 3.88 10.77 -0.17
CA THR A 273 3.07 11.94 0.20
C THR A 273 2.78 12.78 -1.04
N PRO A 274 1.67 13.53 -1.09
CA PRO A 274 1.34 14.38 -2.24
C PRO A 274 2.29 15.57 -2.40
N ASP A 275 3.02 15.94 -1.36
CA ASP A 275 3.95 17.07 -1.32
C ASP A 275 5.42 16.69 -1.55
N VAL A 276 5.73 15.37 -1.67
CA VAL A 276 7.09 14.92 -1.95
C VAL A 276 7.53 15.29 -3.37
N SER A 277 8.81 15.66 -3.52
CA SER A 277 9.39 16.10 -4.80
C SER A 277 9.76 14.95 -5.77
N TRP A 278 9.16 13.77 -5.61
CA TRP A 278 9.40 12.65 -6.52
C TRP A 278 8.68 12.83 -7.86
N ALA A 279 9.33 12.33 -8.92
CA ALA A 279 8.80 12.45 -10.28
C ALA A 279 7.37 11.88 -10.40
N GLY A 280 6.47 12.67 -10.96
CA GLY A 280 5.06 12.28 -11.15
C GLY A 280 4.15 12.45 -9.93
N SER A 281 4.69 12.61 -8.70
CA SER A 281 3.89 12.69 -7.47
C SER A 281 2.88 13.84 -7.48
N LYS A 282 3.32 15.03 -7.84
CA LYS A 282 2.43 16.21 -7.94
C LYS A 282 1.32 16.01 -8.97
N ALA A 283 1.68 15.57 -10.17
CA ALA A 283 0.70 15.34 -11.25
C ALA A 283 -0.33 14.26 -10.87
N PHE A 284 0.12 13.18 -10.22
CA PHE A 284 -0.78 12.14 -9.71
C PHE A 284 -1.72 12.70 -8.64
N ALA A 285 -1.21 13.47 -7.67
CA ALA A 285 -2.01 14.05 -6.61
C ALA A 285 -3.09 15.01 -7.17
N GLU A 286 -2.72 15.89 -8.10
CA GLU A 286 -3.64 16.82 -8.76
C GLU A 286 -4.72 16.09 -9.57
N ARG A 287 -4.36 15.07 -10.36
CA ARG A 287 -5.32 14.24 -11.12
C ARG A 287 -6.26 13.50 -10.19
N TYR A 288 -5.73 12.89 -9.12
CA TYR A 288 -6.52 12.17 -8.14
C TYR A 288 -7.54 13.12 -7.48
N GLN A 289 -7.09 14.29 -7.02
CA GLN A 289 -7.96 15.27 -6.38
C GLN A 289 -9.03 15.81 -7.34
N LYS A 290 -8.65 16.10 -8.59
CA LYS A 290 -9.60 16.53 -9.63
C LYS A 290 -10.66 15.47 -9.93
N ARG A 291 -10.26 14.20 -9.97
CA ARG A 291 -11.13 13.07 -10.36
C ARG A 291 -12.06 12.64 -9.23
N PHE A 292 -11.58 12.62 -7.99
CA PHE A 292 -12.27 12.00 -6.86
C PHE A 292 -12.63 12.98 -5.73
N GLY A 293 -12.24 14.25 -5.82
CA GLY A 293 -12.51 15.26 -4.80
C GLY A 293 -11.79 15.05 -3.47
N LYS A 294 -10.78 14.17 -3.43
CA LYS A 294 -10.06 13.76 -2.22
C LYS A 294 -8.56 13.88 -2.42
N VAL A 295 -7.82 14.15 -1.35
CA VAL A 295 -6.36 14.08 -1.36
C VAL A 295 -5.94 12.60 -1.30
N PRO A 296 -5.06 12.13 -2.21
CA PRO A 296 -4.57 10.75 -2.17
C PRO A 296 -3.62 10.55 -0.98
N THR A 297 -3.58 9.32 -0.48
CA THR A 297 -2.58 8.86 0.47
C THR A 297 -1.63 7.86 -0.22
N TYR A 298 -0.58 7.40 0.48
CA TYR A 298 0.32 6.38 -0.06
C TYR A 298 -0.41 5.10 -0.50
N HIS A 299 -1.56 4.80 0.07
CA HIS A 299 -2.36 3.66 -0.33
C HIS A 299 -2.77 3.74 -1.82
N ALA A 300 -3.20 4.92 -2.26
CA ALA A 300 -3.55 5.14 -3.67
C ALA A 300 -2.32 5.09 -4.59
N ALA A 301 -1.20 5.69 -4.17
CA ALA A 301 0.04 5.70 -4.94
C ALA A 301 0.64 4.30 -5.11
N ASN A 302 0.62 3.50 -4.04
CA ASN A 302 1.11 2.13 -4.07
C ASN A 302 0.20 1.22 -4.91
N ALA A 303 -1.12 1.37 -4.80
CA ALA A 303 -2.08 0.60 -5.60
C ALA A 303 -1.97 0.94 -7.10
N TYR A 304 -1.83 2.22 -7.44
CA TYR A 304 -1.50 2.66 -8.79
C TYR A 304 -0.25 1.96 -9.32
N THR A 305 0.85 2.03 -8.56
CA THR A 305 2.13 1.44 -8.95
C THR A 305 2.04 -0.08 -9.08
N ALA A 306 1.37 -0.76 -8.14
CA ALA A 306 1.21 -2.21 -8.17
C ALA A 306 0.44 -2.69 -9.41
N LEU A 307 -0.62 -1.97 -9.82
CA LEU A 307 -1.35 -2.31 -11.03
C LEU A 307 -0.52 -2.04 -12.29
N VAL A 308 0.21 -0.93 -12.36
CA VAL A 308 1.11 -0.64 -13.49
C VAL A 308 2.14 -1.76 -13.65
N VAL A 309 2.81 -2.14 -12.58
CA VAL A 309 3.84 -3.19 -12.59
C VAL A 309 3.27 -4.54 -13.02
N MET A 310 2.14 -4.95 -12.44
CA MET A 310 1.48 -6.21 -12.81
C MET A 310 1.02 -6.20 -14.26
N ALA A 311 0.38 -5.13 -14.71
CA ALA A 311 -0.18 -5.03 -16.04
C ALA A 311 0.90 -5.01 -17.14
N GLU A 312 1.97 -4.25 -16.95
CA GLU A 312 3.08 -4.20 -17.91
C GLU A 312 3.82 -5.55 -17.98
N ALA A 313 4.04 -6.23 -16.84
CA ALA A 313 4.61 -7.57 -16.79
C ALA A 313 3.72 -8.59 -17.51
N ALA A 314 2.42 -8.58 -17.23
CA ALA A 314 1.46 -9.51 -17.83
C ALA A 314 1.25 -9.24 -19.34
N ALA A 315 1.21 -7.99 -19.77
CA ALA A 315 1.14 -7.62 -21.18
C ALA A 315 2.38 -8.12 -21.96
N LYS A 316 3.57 -7.89 -21.41
CA LYS A 316 4.84 -8.40 -21.97
C LYS A 316 4.85 -9.93 -22.05
N ALA A 317 4.24 -10.61 -21.11
CA ALA A 317 4.12 -12.06 -21.04
C ALA A 317 3.00 -12.63 -21.95
N GLY A 318 2.17 -11.78 -22.56
CA GLY A 318 0.99 -12.22 -23.32
C GLY A 318 -0.06 -12.91 -22.44
N GLY A 319 -0.16 -12.54 -21.16
CA GLY A 319 -1.10 -13.10 -20.21
C GLY A 319 -0.71 -14.46 -19.60
N ASP A 320 0.44 -15.02 -19.98
CA ASP A 320 0.94 -16.27 -19.38
C ASP A 320 1.47 -16.04 -17.95
N ARG A 321 1.00 -16.83 -16.99
CA ARG A 321 1.33 -16.66 -15.56
C ARG A 321 2.82 -16.87 -15.26
N ALA A 322 3.42 -17.92 -15.82
CA ALA A 322 4.81 -18.24 -15.55
C ALA A 322 5.73 -17.16 -16.10
N ARG A 323 5.48 -16.71 -17.33
CA ARG A 323 6.20 -15.60 -17.94
C ARG A 323 5.92 -14.28 -17.25
N THR A 324 4.72 -14.06 -16.71
CA THR A 324 4.39 -12.88 -15.89
C THR A 324 5.21 -12.88 -14.60
N ALA A 325 5.26 -13.99 -13.87
CA ALA A 325 6.09 -14.11 -12.66
C ALA A 325 7.57 -13.90 -12.95
N GLU A 326 8.07 -14.43 -14.05
CA GLU A 326 9.47 -14.22 -14.49
C GLU A 326 9.73 -12.76 -14.87
N ALA A 327 8.80 -12.13 -15.61
CA ALA A 327 8.90 -10.71 -15.94
C ALA A 327 8.91 -9.82 -14.67
N LEU A 328 8.08 -10.15 -13.66
CA LEU A 328 8.09 -9.46 -12.37
C LEU A 328 9.44 -9.62 -11.67
N ARG A 329 10.00 -10.81 -11.64
CA ARG A 329 11.26 -11.11 -10.95
C ARG A 329 12.47 -10.42 -11.56
N THR A 330 12.52 -10.33 -12.88
CA THR A 330 13.67 -9.81 -13.63
C THR A 330 13.50 -8.37 -14.10
N GLY A 331 12.30 -7.81 -14.00
CA GLY A 331 11.95 -6.49 -14.49
C GLY A 331 12.33 -5.35 -13.53
N SER A 332 12.21 -4.15 -14.07
CA SER A 332 12.33 -2.90 -13.32
C SER A 332 11.34 -1.89 -13.89
N TRP A 333 10.65 -1.20 -13.01
CA TRP A 333 9.59 -0.25 -13.36
C TRP A 333 9.82 1.09 -12.70
N THR A 334 9.25 2.14 -13.25
CA THR A 334 9.17 3.45 -12.59
C THR A 334 7.80 3.61 -11.97
N GLY A 335 7.77 3.67 -10.64
CA GLY A 335 6.57 3.96 -9.85
C GLY A 335 6.52 5.40 -9.36
N LEU A 336 5.47 5.75 -8.63
CA LEU A 336 5.31 7.09 -8.02
C LEU A 336 6.30 7.35 -6.88
N PHE A 337 6.97 6.33 -6.37
CA PHE A 337 7.98 6.39 -5.32
C PHE A 337 9.38 5.96 -5.82
N GLY A 338 9.64 6.08 -7.10
CA GLY A 338 10.92 5.75 -7.72
C GLY A 338 10.92 4.39 -8.41
N THR A 339 12.09 3.76 -8.46
CA THR A 339 12.26 2.46 -9.11
C THR A 339 11.64 1.34 -8.28
N VAL A 340 10.84 0.52 -8.93
CA VAL A 340 10.31 -0.74 -8.37
C VAL A 340 11.08 -1.90 -8.98
N LYS A 341 11.68 -2.70 -8.11
CA LYS A 341 12.41 -3.91 -8.48
C LYS A 341 12.22 -4.96 -7.39
N PHE A 342 11.84 -6.15 -7.78
CA PHE A 342 11.66 -7.23 -6.83
C PHE A 342 12.96 -8.00 -6.65
N GLU A 343 13.50 -7.95 -5.44
CA GLU A 343 14.79 -8.53 -5.09
C GLU A 343 14.65 -9.52 -3.92
N ASP A 344 15.61 -10.42 -3.82
CA ASP A 344 15.75 -11.32 -2.67
C ASP A 344 16.89 -10.77 -1.81
N PHE A 345 16.62 -10.44 -0.56
CA PHE A 345 17.62 -9.92 0.40
C PHE A 345 17.14 -10.14 1.85
N GLU A 346 18.06 -10.35 2.76
CA GLU A 346 17.80 -10.46 4.22
C GLU A 346 16.66 -11.42 4.59
N GLY A 347 16.49 -12.49 3.79
CA GLY A 347 15.43 -13.48 3.96
C GLY A 347 14.08 -13.10 3.33
N TYR A 348 13.96 -11.92 2.72
CA TYR A 348 12.82 -11.58 1.86
C TYR A 348 12.99 -12.14 0.46
N GLN A 349 11.89 -12.48 -0.20
CA GLN A 349 11.83 -12.88 -1.61
C GLN A 349 10.81 -12.04 -2.35
N GLY A 350 11.17 -11.57 -3.55
CA GLY A 350 10.27 -10.75 -4.37
C GLY A 350 9.85 -9.43 -3.70
N GLN A 351 10.75 -8.83 -2.92
CA GLN A 351 10.51 -7.62 -2.16
C GLN A 351 11.12 -6.39 -2.84
N ASN A 352 10.34 -5.33 -2.99
CA ASN A 352 10.87 -4.03 -3.38
C ASN A 352 11.48 -3.31 -2.16
N LYS A 353 12.67 -2.73 -2.33
CA LYS A 353 13.25 -1.80 -1.35
C LYS A 353 12.57 -0.45 -1.48
N HIS A 354 12.01 0.05 -0.39
CA HIS A 354 11.21 1.26 -0.40
C HIS A 354 11.90 2.39 0.37
N GLN A 355 11.93 3.60 -0.21
CA GLN A 355 12.34 4.79 0.52
C GLN A 355 11.18 5.23 1.42
N MET A 356 11.37 5.11 2.73
CA MET A 356 10.37 5.55 3.71
C MET A 356 10.44 7.05 3.97
N LEU A 357 9.29 7.60 4.34
CA LEU A 357 9.11 8.98 4.77
C LEU A 357 8.43 9.01 6.14
N VAL A 358 8.56 10.14 6.84
CA VAL A 358 7.70 10.47 7.97
C VAL A 358 6.94 11.75 7.64
N GLU A 359 5.65 11.68 7.83
CA GLU A 359 4.76 12.82 7.77
C GLU A 359 4.26 13.18 9.17
N GLN A 360 3.90 14.43 9.38
CA GLN A 360 3.29 14.93 10.62
C GLN A 360 2.02 15.67 10.30
N VAL A 361 0.99 15.48 11.13
CA VAL A 361 -0.23 16.30 11.00
C VAL A 361 0.03 17.69 11.56
N GLN A 362 -0.08 18.68 10.69
CA GLN A 362 0.02 20.11 11.04
C GLN A 362 -1.18 20.85 10.47
N ASN A 363 -1.99 21.45 11.35
CA ASN A 363 -3.20 22.20 10.96
C ASN A 363 -4.15 21.37 10.06
N GLY A 364 -4.38 20.10 10.39
CA GLY A 364 -5.29 19.20 9.68
C GLY A 364 -4.77 18.68 8.33
N LYS A 365 -3.50 18.87 8.02
CA LYS A 365 -2.82 18.39 6.80
C LYS A 365 -1.55 17.65 7.16
N TYR A 366 -1.18 16.69 6.33
CA TYR A 366 0.13 16.06 6.42
C TYR A 366 1.20 16.96 5.79
N VAL A 367 2.34 17.03 6.46
CA VAL A 367 3.57 17.68 6.00
C VAL A 367 4.68 16.64 6.10
N THR A 368 5.42 16.43 5.04
CA THR A 368 6.58 15.53 5.04
C THR A 368 7.71 16.19 5.83
N VAL A 369 8.17 15.54 6.91
CA VAL A 369 9.14 16.12 7.85
C VAL A 369 10.46 15.34 7.94
N TYR A 370 10.51 14.10 7.45
CA TYR A 370 11.72 13.26 7.50
C TYR A 370 11.72 12.21 6.38
N PRO A 371 12.88 11.80 5.84
CA PRO A 371 14.23 12.31 6.14
C PRO A 371 14.46 13.73 5.57
N PRO A 372 15.49 14.44 6.03
CA PRO A 372 15.74 15.84 5.63
C PRO A 372 15.80 16.07 4.12
N ALA A 373 16.28 15.09 3.36
CA ALA A 373 16.38 15.17 1.90
C ALA A 373 15.00 15.28 1.18
N TYR A 374 13.92 14.89 1.83
CA TYR A 374 12.56 14.89 1.27
C TYR A 374 11.58 15.73 2.08
N ALA A 375 12.05 16.36 3.18
CA ALA A 375 11.20 17.16 4.03
C ALA A 375 10.69 18.39 3.28
N THR A 376 9.38 18.65 3.37
CA THR A 376 8.70 19.82 2.79
C THR A 376 8.35 20.85 3.86
N GLY A 377 8.49 20.46 5.14
CA GLY A 377 8.32 21.33 6.29
C GLY A 377 9.14 20.89 7.49
N LYS A 378 9.09 21.70 8.55
CA LYS A 378 9.78 21.41 9.81
C LYS A 378 8.90 20.58 10.73
N ALA A 379 9.48 19.63 11.42
CA ALA A 379 8.80 18.89 12.48
C ALA A 379 8.46 19.81 13.67
N VAL A 380 7.25 19.68 14.20
CA VAL A 380 6.85 20.26 15.49
C VAL A 380 7.23 19.23 16.56
N PHE A 381 8.27 19.53 17.31
CA PHE A 381 8.82 18.65 18.32
C PHE A 381 9.39 19.47 19.49
N PRO A 382 9.21 19.07 20.77
CA PRO A 382 8.39 17.91 21.20
C PRO A 382 6.89 18.08 20.89
N PHE A 383 6.09 17.04 21.21
CA PHE A 383 4.63 17.12 21.07
C PHE A 383 4.10 18.40 21.74
N PRO A 384 3.36 19.24 21.02
CA PRO A 384 2.99 20.57 21.53
C PRO A 384 1.94 20.54 22.65
N GLY A 385 1.51 19.33 23.05
CA GLY A 385 0.40 19.14 23.97
C GLY A 385 -0.95 19.17 23.25
N TRP A 386 -2.00 18.85 24.01
CA TRP A 386 -3.36 18.87 23.49
C TRP A 386 -3.87 20.31 23.42
N SER A 387 -4.52 20.65 22.29
CA SER A 387 -5.22 21.94 22.17
C SER A 387 -6.30 22.06 23.26
N LYS A 388 -6.39 23.23 23.88
CA LYS A 388 -7.41 23.53 24.90
C LYS A 388 -8.81 23.59 24.29
#